data_87589f2fc4183196c3068e9d489f8a0d
#
_entry.id   87589f2fc4183196c3068e9d489f8a0d
#
_cell.length_a   1.000
_cell.length_b   1.000
_cell.length_c   1.000
_cell.angle_alpha   90.00
_cell.angle_beta   90.00
_cell.angle_gamma   90.00
#
_symmetry.space_group_name_H-M   'P 1'
#
loop_
_entity.id
_entity.type
_entity.pdbx_description
1 polymer ?
#
loop_
_entity_poly.entity_id
_entity_poly.type
_entity_poly.pdbx_seq_one_letter_code
_entity_poly.pdbx_strand_id
1 'polypeptide(L)'
;MRAKTLWNLVPPVLLIPAAAWILWQEVRPPSRPDASARDRTVAVTATALPGDGAMLGPFRLAGALALASSDTGFGGISGLAAMSDGRLLAVGDAGQWLMLRPVVQAGRLAGVADVRMGAFSAATDKAAMDGEAIVLSPGGRTLISLEQQHRILVFDGRGPPRKPARTMFRTAAAGWPPNGGGEALALLPDGAMLWISEQARRRDGAHVALFTRADGTTVSVGIPGVAGFSPTDATVLDNGRLLLLHRLYNGVESQAAISVVDLSAIVAGGDTAAARTLVRWGRRSQWPVDNMEGMTVAQEGGKPVLYLVSDDNFNPAQRTLLLRLELAAPIPSGPAVPH
;
A
#
# COMPACT_ATOMS: atom_id res chain seq x y z
N MET A 1 23.92 69.03 8.43
CA MET A 1 24.24 67.70 7.90
C MET A 1 23.86 66.68 8.96
N ARG A 2 22.74 65.97 8.76
CA ARG A 2 22.27 64.88 9.63
C ARG A 2 22.27 63.60 8.81
N ALA A 3 23.11 62.63 9.16
CA ALA A 3 23.15 61.30 8.57
C ALA A 3 21.93 60.50 9.01
N LYS A 4 21.15 59.98 8.05
CA LYS A 4 20.06 59.03 8.28
C LYS A 4 20.61 57.60 8.20
N THR A 5 20.61 56.92 9.33
CA THR A 5 20.95 55.50 9.42
C THR A 5 19.75 54.67 8.90
N LEU A 6 19.93 53.99 7.79
CA LEU A 6 18.99 53.00 7.28
C LEU A 6 19.21 51.69 8.01
N TRP A 7 18.22 51.24 8.78
CA TRP A 7 18.16 49.90 9.33
C TRP A 7 17.58 48.95 8.23
N ASN A 8 18.44 48.09 7.74
CA ASN A 8 18.00 46.97 6.90
C ASN A 8 17.32 45.92 7.80
N LEU A 9 16.02 45.82 7.72
CA LEU A 9 15.25 44.70 8.25
C LEU A 9 15.49 43.46 7.36
N VAL A 10 16.34 42.56 7.82
CA VAL A 10 16.44 41.19 7.26
C VAL A 10 15.25 40.41 7.84
N PRO A 11 14.37 39.81 7.01
CA PRO A 11 13.30 38.99 7.52
C PRO A 11 13.88 37.72 8.17
N PRO A 12 13.28 37.17 9.23
CA PRO A 12 13.75 35.93 9.83
C PRO A 12 13.54 34.80 8.82
N VAL A 13 14.63 34.26 8.31
CA VAL A 13 14.64 33.01 7.55
C VAL A 13 14.21 31.91 8.51
N LEU A 14 13.07 31.30 8.24
CA LEU A 14 12.57 30.14 8.94
C LEU A 14 13.58 28.97 8.81
N LEU A 15 14.39 28.76 9.85
CA LEU A 15 15.32 27.64 10.01
C LEU A 15 14.62 26.38 10.59
N ILE A 16 13.45 26.00 10.10
CA ILE A 16 12.69 24.87 10.65
C ILE A 16 12.59 23.63 9.73
N PRO A 17 13.21 23.51 8.56
CA PRO A 17 13.22 22.21 7.91
C PRO A 17 14.46 21.35 8.18
N ALA A 18 15.59 21.93 8.61
CA ALA A 18 16.81 21.14 8.72
C ALA A 18 16.86 20.23 9.97
N ALA A 19 16.30 20.65 11.09
CA ALA A 19 16.31 19.85 12.33
C ALA A 19 15.34 18.64 12.26
N ALA A 20 14.21 18.79 11.60
CA ALA A 20 13.27 17.70 11.37
C ALA A 20 13.87 16.66 10.39
N TRP A 21 14.63 17.12 9.40
CA TRP A 21 15.29 16.24 8.42
C TRP A 21 16.50 15.51 9.02
N ILE A 22 17.26 16.13 9.95
CA ILE A 22 18.39 15.53 10.66
C ILE A 22 17.90 14.47 11.67
N LEU A 23 16.77 14.69 12.35
CA LEU A 23 16.17 13.69 13.24
C LEU A 23 15.62 12.48 12.47
N TRP A 24 15.29 12.65 11.20
CA TRP A 24 14.86 11.56 10.32
C TRP A 24 16.02 10.66 9.85
N GLN A 25 17.25 11.18 9.80
CA GLN A 25 18.45 10.44 9.39
C GLN A 25 19.15 9.67 10.52
N GLU A 26 18.85 9.96 11.81
CA GLU A 26 19.46 9.27 12.94
C GLU A 26 18.71 8.02 13.43
N VAL A 27 17.53 7.71 12.89
CA VAL A 27 16.94 6.39 13.08
C VAL A 27 17.79 5.43 12.27
N ARG A 28 18.63 4.64 12.95
CA ARG A 28 19.41 3.58 12.29
C ARG A 28 18.50 2.82 11.35
N PRO A 29 18.85 2.70 10.07
CA PRO A 29 18.12 1.79 9.20
C PRO A 29 18.12 0.44 9.90
N PRO A 30 17.00 -0.28 9.89
CA PRO A 30 16.91 -1.60 10.50
C PRO A 30 18.09 -2.43 10.01
N SER A 31 18.59 -3.31 10.86
CA SER A 31 19.56 -4.32 10.44
C SER A 31 18.89 -5.05 9.27
N ARG A 32 19.41 -4.82 8.05
CA ARG A 32 18.89 -5.41 6.82
C ARG A 32 18.61 -6.88 7.08
N PRO A 33 17.44 -7.42 6.69
CA PRO A 33 17.23 -8.85 6.76
C PRO A 33 18.43 -9.52 6.09
N ASP A 34 19.06 -10.46 6.76
CA ASP A 34 20.13 -11.22 6.17
C ASP A 34 19.57 -11.87 4.90
N ALA A 35 20.05 -11.42 3.74
CA ALA A 35 19.61 -11.92 2.44
C ALA A 35 19.91 -13.42 2.26
N SER A 36 20.75 -14.01 3.11
CA SER A 36 20.95 -15.43 3.28
C SER A 36 19.93 -16.07 4.23
N ALA A 37 19.11 -15.26 4.92
CA ALA A 37 18.13 -15.76 5.88
C ALA A 37 17.07 -16.59 5.15
N ARG A 38 17.17 -17.91 5.31
CA ARG A 38 16.16 -18.87 4.91
C ARG A 38 14.85 -18.51 5.59
N ASP A 39 13.74 -18.95 5.02
CA ASP A 39 12.45 -18.89 5.67
C ASP A 39 12.55 -19.23 7.16
N ARG A 40 12.06 -18.33 8.00
CA ARG A 40 12.04 -18.54 9.45
C ARG A 40 10.65 -18.30 10.02
N THR A 41 10.33 -18.98 11.08
CA THR A 41 9.17 -18.67 11.91
C THR A 41 9.50 -17.46 12.79
N VAL A 42 8.57 -16.54 12.92
CA VAL A 42 8.71 -15.32 13.70
C VAL A 42 7.64 -15.29 14.78
N ALA A 43 8.05 -15.05 16.01
CA ALA A 43 7.12 -14.83 17.11
C ALA A 43 6.54 -13.41 16.99
N VAL A 44 5.21 -13.30 16.88
CA VAL A 44 4.49 -12.04 16.78
C VAL A 44 3.48 -11.94 17.90
N THR A 45 3.52 -10.83 18.62
CA THR A 45 2.49 -10.44 19.58
C THR A 45 1.42 -9.65 18.85
N ALA A 46 0.16 -10.03 19.01
CA ALA A 46 -0.99 -9.35 18.43
C ALA A 46 -1.83 -8.74 19.56
N THR A 47 -1.90 -7.42 19.61
CA THR A 47 -2.68 -6.68 20.60
C THR A 47 -3.94 -6.14 19.95
N ALA A 48 -5.11 -6.50 20.48
CA ALA A 48 -6.38 -6.01 19.97
C ALA A 48 -6.53 -4.50 20.20
N LEU A 49 -7.04 -3.82 19.19
CA LEU A 49 -7.31 -2.38 19.23
C LEU A 49 -8.82 -2.12 19.29
N PRO A 50 -9.23 -0.95 19.83
CA PRO A 50 -10.64 -0.55 19.89
C PRO A 50 -11.23 -0.29 18.49
N GLY A 51 -12.58 -0.18 18.44
CA GLY A 51 -13.31 0.19 17.23
C GLY A 51 -14.07 -0.95 16.57
N ASP A 52 -13.99 -2.17 17.10
CA ASP A 52 -14.73 -3.31 16.55
C ASP A 52 -16.25 -3.05 16.47
N GLY A 53 -16.86 -3.43 15.36
CA GLY A 53 -18.26 -3.17 15.03
C GLY A 53 -18.53 -1.77 14.46
N ALA A 54 -17.58 -0.84 14.53
CA ALA A 54 -17.76 0.51 14.02
C ALA A 54 -17.96 0.51 12.50
N MET A 55 -18.98 1.28 12.06
CA MET A 55 -19.32 1.47 10.65
C MET A 55 -18.63 2.70 10.09
N LEU A 56 -18.09 2.57 8.87
CA LEU A 56 -17.55 3.71 8.13
C LEU A 56 -17.76 3.48 6.62
N GLY A 57 -18.62 4.30 6.02
CA GLY A 57 -19.07 4.06 4.65
C GLY A 57 -19.74 2.68 4.52
N PRO A 58 -19.41 1.92 3.46
CA PRO A 58 -19.98 0.58 3.25
C PRO A 58 -19.30 -0.53 4.07
N PHE A 59 -18.35 -0.20 4.94
CA PHE A 59 -17.54 -1.17 5.68
C PHE A 59 -17.87 -1.19 7.16
N ARG A 60 -17.75 -2.38 7.77
CA ARG A 60 -17.75 -2.62 9.20
C ARG A 60 -16.37 -3.11 9.64
N LEU A 61 -15.78 -2.48 10.65
CA LEU A 61 -14.55 -3.00 11.26
C LEU A 61 -14.87 -4.29 12.01
N ALA A 62 -14.26 -5.37 11.60
CA ALA A 62 -14.41 -6.69 12.21
C ALA A 62 -13.10 -7.14 12.89
N GLY A 63 -12.51 -6.23 13.61
CA GLY A 63 -11.30 -6.37 14.41
C GLY A 63 -10.10 -5.66 13.81
N ALA A 64 -9.27 -5.17 14.72
CA ALA A 64 -7.99 -4.53 14.42
C ALA A 64 -6.94 -4.98 15.43
N LEU A 65 -5.74 -5.22 14.97
CA LEU A 65 -4.59 -5.66 15.76
C LEU A 65 -3.41 -4.73 15.55
N ALA A 66 -2.67 -4.44 16.61
CA ALA A 66 -1.29 -3.99 16.52
C ALA A 66 -0.38 -5.22 16.63
N LEU A 67 0.49 -5.39 15.65
CA LEU A 67 1.43 -6.51 15.57
C LEU A 67 2.82 -6.03 15.97
N ALA A 68 3.52 -6.81 16.78
CA ALA A 68 4.88 -6.52 17.21
C ALA A 68 5.71 -7.79 17.29
N SER A 69 7.01 -7.68 17.03
CA SER A 69 7.97 -8.77 17.15
C SER A 69 9.30 -8.29 17.68
N SER A 70 10.04 -9.18 18.35
CA SER A 70 11.45 -8.95 18.68
C SER A 70 12.40 -9.21 17.50
N ASP A 71 11.91 -9.79 16.39
CA ASP A 71 12.68 -9.95 15.16
C ASP A 71 12.83 -8.58 14.47
N THR A 72 14.06 -8.10 14.31
CA THR A 72 14.35 -6.77 13.77
C THR A 72 14.00 -6.61 12.30
N GLY A 73 13.75 -7.70 11.59
CA GLY A 73 13.25 -7.66 10.20
C GLY A 73 11.74 -7.56 10.09
N PHE A 74 11.00 -7.63 11.22
CA PHE A 74 9.54 -7.48 11.23
C PHE A 74 9.16 -6.00 11.20
N GLY A 75 8.35 -5.60 10.24
CA GLY A 75 7.92 -4.22 9.99
C GLY A 75 8.15 -3.83 8.54
N GLY A 76 8.03 -2.53 8.20
CA GLY A 76 8.28 -2.04 6.85
C GLY A 76 7.37 -2.68 5.80
N ILE A 77 6.08 -2.90 6.11
CA ILE A 77 5.17 -3.66 5.25
C ILE A 77 4.42 -2.71 4.32
N SER A 78 4.66 -2.81 3.01
CA SER A 78 4.09 -1.92 1.99
C SER A 78 2.93 -2.57 1.21
N GLY A 79 3.02 -3.85 0.86
CA GLY A 79 2.01 -4.53 0.03
C GLY A 79 1.41 -5.77 0.68
N LEU A 80 0.16 -6.11 0.32
CA LEU A 80 -0.60 -7.22 0.90
C LEU A 80 -1.40 -8.01 -0.15
N ALA A 81 -1.32 -9.34 -0.10
CA ALA A 81 -2.10 -10.23 -0.96
C ALA A 81 -2.73 -11.39 -0.17
N ALA A 82 -3.99 -11.70 -0.45
CA ALA A 82 -4.68 -12.86 0.10
C ALA A 82 -4.36 -14.13 -0.69
N MET A 83 -4.01 -15.18 0.01
CA MET A 83 -3.77 -16.50 -0.56
C MET A 83 -5.07 -17.35 -0.54
N SER A 84 -5.19 -18.30 -1.47
CA SER A 84 -6.38 -19.15 -1.57
C SER A 84 -6.60 -20.09 -0.37
N ASP A 85 -5.60 -20.29 0.47
CA ASP A 85 -5.67 -21.10 1.69
C ASP A 85 -5.98 -20.28 2.96
N GLY A 86 -6.36 -19.00 2.79
CA GLY A 86 -6.73 -18.09 3.85
C GLY A 86 -5.54 -17.41 4.56
N ARG A 87 -4.31 -17.63 4.11
CA ARG A 87 -3.14 -16.87 4.58
C ARG A 87 -3.05 -15.54 3.86
N LEU A 88 -2.34 -14.61 4.47
CA LEU A 88 -1.91 -13.35 3.87
C LEU A 88 -0.42 -13.41 3.59
N LEU A 89 -0.02 -12.89 2.44
CA LEU A 89 1.36 -12.70 2.03
C LEU A 89 1.61 -11.22 1.84
N ALA A 90 2.60 -10.68 2.51
CA ALA A 90 2.99 -9.29 2.44
C ALA A 90 4.43 -9.14 1.96
N VAL A 91 4.75 -7.99 1.43
CA VAL A 91 6.11 -7.56 1.08
C VAL A 91 6.42 -6.23 1.71
N GLY A 92 7.70 -5.88 1.84
CA GLY A 92 8.11 -4.62 2.40
C GLY A 92 9.34 -4.03 1.73
N ASP A 93 9.63 -2.80 2.11
CA ASP A 93 10.64 -1.90 1.56
C ASP A 93 12.09 -2.34 1.83
N ALA A 94 12.30 -3.28 2.75
CA ALA A 94 13.61 -3.87 3.04
C ALA A 94 13.87 -5.19 2.29
N GLY A 95 13.04 -5.54 1.30
CA GLY A 95 13.20 -6.75 0.49
C GLY A 95 12.70 -8.03 1.16
N GLN A 96 11.97 -7.90 2.25
CA GLN A 96 11.38 -9.02 2.97
C GLN A 96 9.98 -9.37 2.43
N TRP A 97 9.60 -10.61 2.64
CA TRP A 97 8.22 -11.04 2.61
C TRP A 97 7.82 -11.54 4.01
N LEU A 98 6.56 -11.33 4.35
CA LEU A 98 5.91 -11.82 5.55
C LEU A 98 4.68 -12.63 5.15
N MET A 99 4.52 -13.83 5.71
CA MET A 99 3.32 -14.64 5.54
C MET A 99 2.73 -14.95 6.89
N LEU A 100 1.43 -14.78 7.03
CA LEU A 100 0.71 -15.05 8.27
C LEU A 100 -0.69 -15.62 7.99
N ARG A 101 -1.27 -16.27 8.99
CA ARG A 101 -2.67 -16.70 8.98
C ARG A 101 -3.46 -15.82 9.95
N PRO A 102 -4.47 -15.05 9.48
CA PRO A 102 -5.39 -14.38 10.38
C PRO A 102 -6.17 -15.41 11.23
N VAL A 103 -6.27 -15.17 12.51
CA VAL A 103 -7.10 -15.97 13.42
C VAL A 103 -8.40 -15.21 13.64
N VAL A 104 -9.50 -15.76 13.10
CA VAL A 104 -10.83 -15.17 13.19
C VAL A 104 -11.66 -15.99 14.15
N GLN A 105 -12.24 -15.35 15.18
CA GLN A 105 -13.12 -15.97 16.18
C GLN A 105 -14.45 -15.20 16.23
N ALA A 106 -15.55 -15.92 16.09
CA ALA A 106 -16.90 -15.33 16.06
C ALA A 106 -17.02 -14.16 15.04
N GLY A 107 -16.38 -14.30 13.87
CA GLY A 107 -16.39 -13.28 12.80
C GLY A 107 -15.46 -12.08 13.05
N ARG A 108 -14.59 -12.12 14.07
CA ARG A 108 -13.69 -11.03 14.44
C ARG A 108 -12.24 -11.46 14.33
N LEU A 109 -11.40 -10.57 13.82
CA LEU A 109 -9.95 -10.75 13.85
C LEU A 109 -9.46 -10.72 15.30
N ALA A 110 -8.99 -11.86 15.79
CA ALA A 110 -8.58 -12.05 17.19
C ALA A 110 -7.07 -12.26 17.36
N GLY A 111 -6.35 -12.55 16.30
CA GLY A 111 -4.91 -12.80 16.36
C GLY A 111 -4.31 -13.13 14.99
N VAL A 112 -3.05 -13.52 15.01
CA VAL A 112 -2.33 -14.08 13.86
C VAL A 112 -1.61 -15.36 14.26
N ALA A 113 -1.45 -16.27 13.31
CA ALA A 113 -0.75 -17.54 13.50
C ALA A 113 0.16 -17.85 12.31
N ASP A 114 1.01 -18.86 12.43
CA ASP A 114 1.87 -19.38 11.35
C ASP A 114 2.73 -18.29 10.70
N VAL A 115 3.24 -17.34 11.49
CA VAL A 115 3.98 -16.20 10.98
C VAL A 115 5.36 -16.64 10.51
N ARG A 116 5.64 -16.42 9.25
CA ARG A 116 6.94 -16.73 8.62
C ARG A 116 7.44 -15.53 7.83
N MET A 117 8.75 -15.38 7.80
CA MET A 117 9.44 -14.33 7.05
C MET A 117 10.62 -14.90 6.27
N GLY A 118 10.98 -14.18 5.23
CA GLY A 118 12.18 -14.42 4.43
C GLY A 118 12.44 -13.22 3.52
N ALA A 119 13.41 -13.35 2.62
CA ALA A 119 13.74 -12.32 1.65
C ALA A 119 13.27 -12.72 0.24
N PHE A 120 12.74 -11.79 -0.52
CA PHE A 120 12.40 -11.97 -1.93
C PHE A 120 13.55 -11.53 -2.85
N SER A 121 14.51 -10.78 -2.31
CA SER A 121 15.67 -10.28 -3.03
C SER A 121 16.94 -10.59 -2.22
N ALA A 122 18.00 -11.00 -2.90
CA ALA A 122 19.35 -11.12 -2.33
C ALA A 122 20.18 -9.85 -2.56
N ALA A 123 19.58 -8.80 -3.13
CA ALA A 123 20.26 -7.53 -3.34
C ALA A 123 20.55 -6.85 -2.00
N THR A 124 21.62 -6.06 -1.98
CA THR A 124 22.00 -5.24 -0.82
C THR A 124 21.70 -3.76 -1.04
N ASP A 125 21.29 -3.39 -2.25
CA ASP A 125 20.91 -2.06 -2.63
C ASP A 125 19.41 -1.84 -2.34
N LYS A 126 19.07 -0.77 -1.62
CA LYS A 126 17.69 -0.44 -1.28
C LYS A 126 16.82 -0.35 -2.54
N ALA A 127 17.29 0.30 -3.59
CA ALA A 127 16.54 0.44 -4.83
C ALA A 127 16.16 -0.90 -5.50
N ALA A 128 16.91 -1.96 -5.24
CA ALA A 128 16.64 -3.32 -5.73
C ALA A 128 15.75 -4.14 -4.79
N MET A 129 15.38 -3.60 -3.63
CA MET A 129 14.62 -4.28 -2.58
C MET A 129 13.32 -3.55 -2.20
N ASP A 130 13.15 -2.31 -2.62
CA ASP A 130 12.03 -1.42 -2.29
C ASP A 130 10.71 -1.95 -2.87
N GLY A 131 10.16 -2.98 -2.20
CA GLY A 131 8.95 -3.66 -2.63
C GLY A 131 7.72 -2.95 -2.10
N GLU A 132 6.84 -2.48 -3.02
CA GLU A 132 5.69 -1.66 -2.66
C GLU A 132 4.38 -2.44 -2.75
N ALA A 133 4.07 -3.06 -3.86
CA ALA A 133 2.84 -3.83 -4.00
C ALA A 133 3.11 -5.30 -4.34
N ILE A 134 2.18 -6.16 -3.96
CA ILE A 134 2.19 -7.59 -4.29
C ILE A 134 0.85 -8.03 -4.83
N VAL A 135 0.85 -8.77 -5.95
CA VAL A 135 -0.35 -9.43 -6.47
C VAL A 135 -0.08 -10.90 -6.79
N LEU A 136 -1.08 -11.74 -6.53
CA LEU A 136 -1.09 -13.16 -6.84
C LEU A 136 -1.92 -13.40 -8.10
N SER A 137 -1.26 -13.73 -9.20
CA SER A 137 -1.89 -13.97 -10.50
C SER A 137 -2.74 -15.26 -10.49
N PRO A 138 -3.91 -15.27 -11.16
CA PRO A 138 -4.65 -16.51 -11.44
C PRO A 138 -3.80 -17.56 -12.11
N GLY A 139 -2.83 -17.17 -12.94
CA GLY A 139 -1.89 -18.06 -13.63
C GLY A 139 -0.77 -18.64 -12.74
N GLY A 140 -0.89 -18.55 -11.42
CA GLY A 140 0.05 -19.17 -10.49
C GLY A 140 1.38 -18.43 -10.33
N ARG A 141 1.40 -17.11 -10.44
CA ARG A 141 2.59 -16.27 -10.26
C ARG A 141 2.38 -15.23 -9.18
N THR A 142 3.47 -14.85 -8.53
CA THR A 142 3.54 -13.69 -7.63
C THR A 142 4.26 -12.56 -8.36
N LEU A 143 3.67 -11.35 -8.34
CA LEU A 143 4.25 -10.14 -8.89
C LEU A 143 4.50 -9.15 -7.75
N ILE A 144 5.69 -8.53 -7.74
CA ILE A 144 6.08 -7.49 -6.77
C ILE A 144 6.55 -6.28 -7.54
N SER A 145 5.96 -5.10 -7.28
CA SER A 145 6.48 -3.84 -7.80
C SER A 145 7.65 -3.35 -6.96
N LEU A 146 8.64 -2.76 -7.63
CA LEU A 146 9.76 -2.06 -7.01
C LEU A 146 9.67 -0.57 -7.37
N GLU A 147 9.68 0.28 -6.33
CA GLU A 147 9.46 1.71 -6.50
C GLU A 147 10.57 2.39 -7.30
N GLN A 148 11.78 2.44 -6.76
CA GLN A 148 12.88 3.25 -7.30
C GLN A 148 13.36 2.82 -8.68
N GLN A 149 13.18 1.56 -9.04
CA GLN A 149 13.59 1.02 -10.32
C GLN A 149 12.45 0.89 -11.32
N HIS A 150 11.24 1.26 -10.95
CA HIS A 150 10.01 1.21 -11.77
C HIS A 150 9.90 -0.10 -12.56
N ARG A 151 10.02 -1.21 -11.86
CA ARG A 151 9.94 -2.55 -12.44
C ARG A 151 9.10 -3.49 -11.59
N ILE A 152 8.63 -4.56 -12.21
CA ILE A 152 7.87 -5.61 -11.55
C ILE A 152 8.68 -6.90 -11.62
N LEU A 153 8.97 -7.47 -10.46
CA LEU A 153 9.54 -8.81 -10.34
C LEU A 153 8.43 -9.84 -10.45
N VAL A 154 8.67 -10.89 -11.21
CA VAL A 154 7.74 -12.00 -11.39
C VAL A 154 8.36 -13.28 -10.85
N PHE A 155 7.67 -13.92 -9.94
CA PHE A 155 8.07 -15.17 -9.30
C PHE A 155 7.12 -16.29 -9.73
N ASP A 156 7.65 -17.50 -9.94
CA ASP A 156 6.83 -18.67 -10.17
C ASP A 156 6.21 -19.15 -8.84
N GLY A 157 4.94 -19.56 -8.90
CA GLY A 157 4.19 -19.95 -7.73
C GLY A 157 3.41 -18.82 -7.05
N ARG A 158 2.43 -19.20 -6.25
CA ARG A 158 1.57 -18.32 -5.43
C ARG A 158 1.94 -18.40 -3.96
N GLY A 159 3.22 -18.45 -3.67
CA GLY A 159 3.74 -18.57 -2.32
C GLY A 159 4.84 -17.55 -2.04
N PRO A 160 5.54 -17.71 -0.91
CA PRO A 160 6.65 -16.84 -0.57
C PRO A 160 7.66 -16.69 -1.71
N PRO A 161 7.89 -15.47 -2.21
CA PRO A 161 8.82 -15.22 -3.31
C PRO A 161 10.26 -15.44 -2.83
N ARG A 162 11.08 -16.14 -3.61
CA ARG A 162 12.47 -16.44 -3.22
C ARG A 162 13.48 -16.05 -4.28
N LYS A 163 13.16 -16.28 -5.52
CA LYS A 163 14.02 -15.96 -6.67
C LYS A 163 13.13 -15.54 -7.83
N PRO A 164 13.29 -14.33 -8.35
CA PRO A 164 12.48 -13.90 -9.47
C PRO A 164 12.80 -14.74 -10.70
N ALA A 165 11.74 -15.22 -11.38
CA ALA A 165 11.84 -15.94 -12.65
C ALA A 165 12.16 -14.97 -13.80
N ARG A 166 11.61 -13.76 -13.72
CA ARG A 166 11.87 -12.69 -14.67
C ARG A 166 11.59 -11.32 -14.09
N THR A 167 12.11 -10.28 -14.73
CA THR A 167 11.81 -8.89 -14.45
C THR A 167 11.03 -8.30 -15.63
N MET A 168 9.94 -7.62 -15.34
CA MET A 168 9.21 -6.82 -16.31
C MET A 168 9.66 -5.36 -16.18
N PHE A 169 10.26 -4.85 -17.24
CA PHE A 169 10.69 -3.47 -17.31
C PHE A 169 9.58 -2.63 -17.95
N ARG A 170 9.28 -1.46 -17.37
CA ARG A 170 8.27 -0.55 -17.89
C ARG A 170 8.91 0.76 -18.29
N THR A 171 9.39 0.82 -19.51
CA THR A 171 9.99 2.03 -20.08
C THR A 171 9.05 3.24 -20.05
N ALA A 172 7.72 3.01 -20.14
CA ALA A 172 6.72 4.06 -20.00
C ALA A 172 6.65 4.69 -18.61
N ALA A 173 7.17 4.02 -17.56
CA ALA A 173 7.29 4.55 -16.21
C ALA A 173 8.61 5.31 -15.97
N ALA A 174 9.48 5.42 -16.96
CA ALA A 174 10.79 6.08 -16.83
C ALA A 174 10.72 7.57 -16.45
N GLY A 175 9.55 8.20 -16.63
CA GLY A 175 9.31 9.59 -16.21
C GLY A 175 8.69 9.72 -14.80
N TRP A 176 8.47 8.63 -14.09
CA TRP A 176 7.98 8.68 -12.70
C TRP A 176 9.09 9.09 -11.74
N PRO A 177 8.76 9.80 -10.64
CA PRO A 177 9.76 10.13 -9.61
C PRO A 177 10.38 8.86 -9.03
N PRO A 178 11.68 8.83 -8.70
CA PRO A 178 12.33 7.68 -8.07
C PRO A 178 11.65 7.26 -6.76
N ASN A 179 11.23 8.23 -5.93
CA ASN A 179 10.38 8.03 -4.77
C ASN A 179 8.96 8.53 -5.13
N GLY A 180 7.92 7.75 -4.83
CA GLY A 180 6.54 8.00 -5.26
C GLY A 180 6.25 7.47 -6.67
N GLY A 181 6.96 6.41 -7.05
CA GLY A 181 6.78 5.68 -8.30
C GLY A 181 5.56 4.78 -8.29
N GLY A 182 5.75 3.52 -8.66
CA GLY A 182 4.65 2.56 -8.80
C GLY A 182 4.29 1.88 -7.48
N GLU A 183 3.40 2.49 -6.71
CA GLU A 183 2.94 2.01 -5.41
C GLU A 183 1.82 0.97 -5.56
N ALA A 184 0.71 1.35 -6.20
CA ALA A 184 -0.47 0.51 -6.27
C ALA A 184 -0.47 -0.38 -7.53
N LEU A 185 -0.60 -1.68 -7.34
CA LEU A 185 -0.63 -2.66 -8.42
C LEU A 185 -1.89 -3.54 -8.32
N ALA A 186 -2.65 -3.64 -9.40
CA ALA A 186 -3.80 -4.53 -9.49
C ALA A 186 -3.74 -5.40 -10.74
N LEU A 187 -4.19 -6.65 -10.63
CA LEU A 187 -4.38 -7.57 -11.74
C LEU A 187 -5.86 -7.87 -11.89
N LEU A 188 -6.42 -7.52 -13.05
CA LEU A 188 -7.83 -7.72 -13.35
C LEU A 188 -8.13 -9.18 -13.71
N PRO A 189 -9.40 -9.62 -13.64
CA PRO A 189 -9.78 -11.00 -13.92
C PRO A 189 -9.46 -11.45 -15.35
N ASP A 190 -9.46 -10.54 -16.32
CA ASP A 190 -9.11 -10.79 -17.73
C ASP A 190 -7.60 -10.88 -17.98
N GLY A 191 -6.79 -10.67 -16.94
CA GLY A 191 -5.32 -10.65 -17.04
C GLY A 191 -4.73 -9.28 -17.36
N ALA A 192 -5.54 -8.25 -17.53
CA ALA A 192 -5.05 -6.88 -17.62
C ALA A 192 -4.46 -6.42 -16.27
N MET A 193 -3.49 -5.52 -16.31
CA MET A 193 -2.77 -5.05 -15.15
C MET A 193 -2.82 -3.52 -15.09
N LEU A 194 -3.13 -2.98 -13.92
CA LEU A 194 -3.04 -1.56 -13.64
C LEU A 194 -1.91 -1.30 -12.62
N TRP A 195 -1.01 -0.39 -12.95
CA TRP A 195 0.08 0.05 -12.08
C TRP A 195 0.04 1.57 -11.94
N ILE A 196 -0.14 2.08 -10.73
CA ILE A 196 -0.44 3.48 -10.45
C ILE A 196 0.75 4.12 -9.74
N SER A 197 1.16 5.30 -10.21
CA SER A 197 2.18 6.10 -9.52
C SER A 197 1.59 6.85 -8.34
N GLU A 198 2.32 6.89 -7.24
CA GLU A 198 1.98 7.69 -6.07
C GLU A 198 1.99 9.19 -6.39
N GLN A 199 3.06 9.68 -7.00
CA GLN A 199 3.28 11.12 -7.15
C GLN A 199 3.13 11.65 -8.57
N ALA A 200 3.35 10.85 -9.61
CA ALA A 200 3.20 11.33 -10.98
C ALA A 200 1.74 11.71 -11.26
N ARG A 201 1.52 12.96 -11.70
CA ARG A 201 0.20 13.53 -11.97
C ARG A 201 0.04 13.98 -13.42
N ARG A 202 -1.15 13.84 -13.91
CA ARG A 202 -1.60 14.46 -15.16
C ARG A 202 -1.96 15.94 -14.93
N ARG A 203 -2.16 16.69 -15.99
CA ARG A 203 -2.57 18.11 -15.91
C ARG A 203 -3.93 18.30 -15.25
N ASP A 204 -4.82 17.30 -15.34
CA ASP A 204 -6.15 17.28 -14.71
C ASP A 204 -6.10 16.88 -13.21
N GLY A 205 -4.89 16.60 -12.66
CA GLY A 205 -4.67 16.19 -11.28
C GLY A 205 -4.80 14.68 -11.03
N ALA A 206 -5.22 13.89 -12.01
CA ALA A 206 -5.28 12.45 -11.89
C ALA A 206 -3.87 11.84 -11.76
N HIS A 207 -3.73 10.75 -11.01
CA HIS A 207 -2.50 9.98 -10.95
C HIS A 207 -2.22 9.35 -12.31
N VAL A 208 -0.96 9.39 -12.74
CA VAL A 208 -0.51 8.64 -13.91
C VAL A 208 -0.49 7.16 -13.57
N ALA A 209 -1.08 6.35 -14.42
CA ALA A 209 -1.03 4.91 -14.30
C ALA A 209 -0.68 4.26 -15.66
N LEU A 210 -0.13 3.06 -15.61
CA LEU A 210 0.08 2.19 -16.76
C LEU A 210 -0.97 1.09 -16.75
N PHE A 211 -1.80 1.08 -17.78
CA PHE A 211 -2.76 0.00 -18.02
C PHE A 211 -2.20 -0.92 -19.11
N THR A 212 -1.89 -2.16 -18.72
CA THR A 212 -1.41 -3.20 -19.63
C THR A 212 -2.55 -4.18 -19.90
N ARG A 213 -3.02 -4.26 -21.14
CA ARG A 213 -4.06 -5.22 -21.56
C ARG A 213 -3.53 -6.64 -21.53
N ALA A 214 -4.43 -7.62 -21.59
CA ALA A 214 -4.09 -9.05 -21.65
C ALA A 214 -3.18 -9.42 -22.85
N ASP A 215 -3.30 -8.70 -23.95
CA ASP A 215 -2.42 -8.84 -25.15
C ASP A 215 -1.01 -8.25 -24.98
N GLY A 216 -0.74 -7.63 -23.81
CA GLY A 216 0.54 -6.99 -23.51
C GLY A 216 0.64 -5.52 -23.93
N THR A 217 -0.34 -4.98 -24.65
CA THR A 217 -0.37 -3.54 -25.01
C THR A 217 -0.48 -2.68 -23.75
N THR A 218 0.43 -1.72 -23.60
CA THR A 218 0.45 -0.81 -22.44
C THR A 218 0.14 0.62 -22.88
N VAL A 219 -0.79 1.26 -22.17
CA VAL A 219 -1.16 2.67 -22.36
C VAL A 219 -1.05 3.43 -21.05
N SER A 220 -0.74 4.73 -21.13
CA SER A 220 -0.77 5.63 -19.98
C SER A 220 -2.18 6.18 -19.80
N VAL A 221 -2.70 6.08 -18.58
CA VAL A 221 -4.07 6.48 -18.22
C VAL A 221 -4.08 7.32 -16.95
N GLY A 222 -5.18 8.03 -16.70
CA GLY A 222 -5.41 8.83 -15.51
C GLY A 222 -6.31 8.10 -14.51
N ILE A 223 -5.89 8.01 -13.25
CA ILE A 223 -6.71 7.50 -12.15
C ILE A 223 -6.99 8.64 -11.18
N PRO A 224 -8.26 9.09 -11.05
CA PRO A 224 -8.61 10.13 -10.09
C PRO A 224 -8.31 9.66 -8.66
N GLY A 225 -7.63 10.51 -7.88
CA GLY A 225 -7.30 10.24 -6.48
C GLY A 225 -8.26 10.92 -5.52
N VAL A 226 -7.99 10.74 -4.23
CA VAL A 226 -8.63 11.50 -3.14
C VAL A 226 -7.81 12.75 -2.88
N ALA A 227 -8.44 13.93 -2.87
CA ALA A 227 -7.74 15.21 -2.75
C ALA A 227 -6.82 15.24 -1.52
N GLY A 228 -5.54 15.52 -1.72
CA GLY A 228 -4.50 15.57 -0.69
C GLY A 228 -3.92 14.20 -0.28
N PHE A 229 -4.47 13.11 -0.79
CA PHE A 229 -3.99 11.75 -0.49
C PHE A 229 -3.18 11.18 -1.66
N SER A 230 -2.30 10.24 -1.33
CA SER A 230 -1.55 9.40 -2.28
C SER A 230 -2.12 7.99 -2.31
N PRO A 231 -2.22 7.33 -3.48
CA PRO A 231 -2.56 5.91 -3.56
C PRO A 231 -1.37 5.08 -3.08
N THR A 232 -1.65 4.03 -2.30
CA THR A 232 -0.64 3.13 -1.75
C THR A 232 -0.84 1.69 -2.18
N ASP A 233 -2.08 1.21 -2.32
CA ASP A 233 -2.33 -0.15 -2.82
C ASP A 233 -3.67 -0.25 -3.54
N ALA A 234 -3.82 -1.28 -4.38
CA ALA A 234 -5.02 -1.52 -5.17
C ALA A 234 -5.41 -3.00 -5.17
N THR A 235 -6.71 -3.27 -5.04
CA THR A 235 -7.24 -4.64 -5.10
C THR A 235 -8.54 -4.69 -5.88
N VAL A 236 -8.80 -5.83 -6.51
CA VAL A 236 -10.01 -6.04 -7.33
C VAL A 236 -11.03 -6.84 -6.52
N LEU A 237 -12.30 -6.44 -6.56
CA LEU A 237 -13.42 -7.23 -6.06
C LEU A 237 -13.87 -8.24 -7.12
N ASP A 238 -14.64 -9.26 -6.73
CA ASP A 238 -15.14 -10.30 -7.62
C ASP A 238 -15.94 -9.77 -8.82
N ASN A 239 -16.56 -8.61 -8.69
CA ASN A 239 -17.33 -7.95 -9.75
C ASN A 239 -16.48 -7.07 -10.69
N GLY A 240 -15.14 -7.18 -10.62
CA GLY A 240 -14.22 -6.41 -11.46
C GLY A 240 -14.03 -4.95 -11.06
N ARG A 241 -14.66 -4.48 -9.97
CA ARG A 241 -14.40 -3.15 -9.44
C ARG A 241 -13.05 -3.12 -8.72
N LEU A 242 -12.30 -2.04 -8.93
CA LEU A 242 -11.04 -1.79 -8.26
C LEU A 242 -11.31 -0.97 -7.00
N LEU A 243 -10.77 -1.40 -5.86
CA LEU A 243 -10.61 -0.57 -4.68
C LEU A 243 -9.18 -0.03 -4.64
N LEU A 244 -9.04 1.23 -4.30
CA LEU A 244 -7.77 1.92 -4.17
C LEU A 244 -7.64 2.44 -2.75
N LEU A 245 -6.58 2.03 -2.06
CA LEU A 245 -6.19 2.53 -0.74
C LEU A 245 -5.38 3.80 -0.94
N HIS A 246 -5.62 4.76 -0.06
CA HIS A 246 -4.90 6.04 -0.07
C HIS A 246 -4.47 6.39 1.34
N ARG A 247 -3.33 7.06 1.45
CA ARG A 247 -2.85 7.66 2.69
C ARG A 247 -2.59 9.16 2.54
N LEU A 248 -2.66 9.86 3.65
CA LEU A 248 -2.17 11.22 3.80
C LEU A 248 -1.40 11.29 5.12
N TYR A 249 -0.18 11.81 5.03
CA TYR A 249 0.61 12.17 6.20
C TYR A 249 0.94 13.66 6.13
N ASN A 250 0.55 14.43 7.14
CA ASN A 250 0.73 15.89 7.18
C ASN A 250 1.85 16.34 8.12
N GLY A 251 2.75 15.43 8.51
CA GLY A 251 3.84 15.67 9.48
C GLY A 251 3.42 15.51 10.94
N VAL A 252 2.13 15.39 11.24
CA VAL A 252 1.58 15.27 12.60
C VAL A 252 0.75 14.01 12.78
N GLU A 253 -0.13 13.73 11.82
CA GLU A 253 -1.03 12.58 11.87
C GLU A 253 -1.19 11.92 10.51
N SER A 254 -1.42 10.59 10.56
CA SER A 254 -1.80 9.79 9.42
C SER A 254 -3.31 9.80 9.24
N GLN A 255 -3.75 9.83 7.99
CA GLN A 255 -5.12 9.59 7.57
C GLN A 255 -5.14 8.60 6.42
N ALA A 256 -6.22 7.88 6.26
CA ALA A 256 -6.40 6.97 5.16
C ALA A 256 -7.77 7.12 4.49
N ALA A 257 -7.87 6.65 3.26
CA ALA A 257 -9.12 6.62 2.52
C ALA A 257 -9.19 5.38 1.62
N ILE A 258 -10.40 4.94 1.30
CA ILE A 258 -10.65 3.94 0.26
C ILE A 258 -11.57 4.58 -0.78
N SER A 259 -11.21 4.44 -2.04
CA SER A 259 -12.05 4.78 -3.18
C SER A 259 -12.37 3.55 -4.03
N VAL A 260 -13.49 3.59 -4.73
CA VAL A 260 -13.78 2.65 -5.81
C VAL A 260 -13.45 3.35 -7.14
N VAL A 261 -12.80 2.60 -8.03
CA VAL A 261 -12.41 3.06 -9.36
C VAL A 261 -13.14 2.20 -10.39
N ASP A 262 -13.79 2.84 -11.34
CA ASP A 262 -14.44 2.23 -12.49
C ASP A 262 -13.52 2.36 -13.72
N LEU A 263 -13.04 1.23 -14.20
CA LEU A 263 -12.13 1.16 -15.34
C LEU A 263 -12.85 1.00 -16.68
N SER A 264 -14.20 1.01 -16.73
CA SER A 264 -14.97 0.75 -17.94
C SER A 264 -14.58 1.68 -19.11
N ALA A 265 -14.35 2.96 -18.83
CA ALA A 265 -13.91 3.91 -19.83
C ALA A 265 -12.52 3.56 -20.40
N ILE A 266 -11.56 3.15 -19.55
CA ILE A 266 -10.21 2.74 -19.97
C ILE A 266 -10.25 1.45 -20.79
N VAL A 267 -11.06 0.48 -20.37
CA VAL A 267 -11.25 -0.78 -21.11
C VAL A 267 -11.84 -0.49 -22.51
N ALA A 268 -12.76 0.47 -22.61
CA ALA A 268 -13.33 0.92 -23.88
C ALA A 268 -12.40 1.78 -24.75
N GLY A 269 -11.16 2.05 -24.31
CA GLY A 269 -10.16 2.81 -25.06
C GLY A 269 -10.05 4.28 -24.66
N GLY A 270 -10.76 4.73 -23.64
CA GLY A 270 -10.56 6.02 -23.01
C GLY A 270 -9.26 6.10 -22.21
N ASP A 271 -8.92 7.30 -21.73
CA ASP A 271 -7.65 7.58 -21.07
C ASP A 271 -7.77 7.97 -19.59
N THR A 272 -8.97 8.02 -19.06
CA THR A 272 -9.22 8.42 -17.66
C THR A 272 -10.35 7.57 -17.06
N ALA A 273 -10.12 7.03 -15.85
CA ALA A 273 -11.12 6.30 -15.08
C ALA A 273 -12.10 7.25 -14.36
N ALA A 274 -13.23 6.72 -13.92
CA ALA A 274 -14.07 7.35 -12.91
C ALA A 274 -13.73 6.79 -11.53
N ALA A 275 -13.76 7.65 -10.49
CA ALA A 275 -13.52 7.22 -9.11
C ALA A 275 -14.46 7.89 -8.13
N ARG A 276 -14.76 7.19 -7.03
CA ARG A 276 -15.58 7.69 -5.93
C ARG A 276 -14.97 7.31 -4.59
N THR A 277 -14.78 8.28 -3.71
CA THR A 277 -14.38 8.04 -2.33
C THR A 277 -15.51 7.32 -1.58
N LEU A 278 -15.19 6.19 -0.96
CA LEU A 278 -16.13 5.40 -0.14
C LEU A 278 -16.03 5.78 1.32
N VAL A 279 -14.81 6.02 1.80
CA VAL A 279 -14.51 6.28 3.20
C VAL A 279 -13.22 7.08 3.35
N ARG A 280 -13.18 7.93 4.39
CA ARG A 280 -11.96 8.58 4.90
C ARG A 280 -11.94 8.41 6.42
N TRP A 281 -10.78 8.12 6.99
CA TRP A 281 -10.61 8.07 8.44
C TRP A 281 -9.24 8.56 8.87
N GLY A 282 -9.14 8.97 10.12
CA GLY A 282 -7.93 9.46 10.73
C GLY A 282 -7.97 9.27 12.24
N ARG A 283 -7.03 9.82 12.94
CA ARG A 283 -6.83 9.63 14.40
C ARG A 283 -8.07 9.85 15.27
N ARG A 284 -9.01 10.72 14.83
CA ARG A 284 -10.25 11.01 15.56
C ARG A 284 -11.42 10.09 15.20
N SER A 285 -11.21 9.18 14.26
CA SER A 285 -12.23 8.19 13.89
C SER A 285 -12.26 7.03 14.89
N GLN A 286 -13.31 6.21 14.82
CA GLN A 286 -13.41 4.99 15.61
C GLN A 286 -12.49 3.86 15.08
N TRP A 287 -11.96 3.99 13.85
CA TRP A 287 -11.05 3.01 13.29
C TRP A 287 -9.61 3.40 13.61
N PRO A 288 -8.77 2.43 14.01
CA PRO A 288 -7.34 2.67 14.11
C PRO A 288 -6.75 3.08 12.76
N VAL A 289 -5.76 3.94 12.80
CA VAL A 289 -5.02 4.40 11.62
C VAL A 289 -3.55 4.53 11.97
N ASP A 290 -2.71 4.23 11.00
CA ASP A 290 -1.30 4.54 10.94
C ASP A 290 -0.94 4.79 9.46
N ASN A 291 0.27 4.55 9.05
CA ASN A 291 0.72 4.63 7.66
C ASN A 291 0.15 3.46 6.85
N MET A 292 -1.12 3.56 6.39
CA MET A 292 -1.82 2.47 5.71
C MET A 292 -1.25 2.27 4.31
N GLU A 293 -0.62 1.12 4.06
CA GLU A 293 0.10 0.85 2.80
C GLU A 293 -0.46 -0.32 2.01
N GLY A 294 -0.86 -1.41 2.65
CA GLY A 294 -1.32 -2.61 1.93
C GLY A 294 -2.81 -2.90 2.13
N MET A 295 -3.46 -3.38 1.06
CA MET A 295 -4.88 -3.76 1.06
C MET A 295 -5.13 -4.97 0.16
N THR A 296 -5.89 -5.95 0.64
CA THR A 296 -6.30 -7.10 -0.18
C THR A 296 -7.72 -7.54 0.13
N VAL A 297 -8.37 -8.13 -0.87
CA VAL A 297 -9.64 -8.85 -0.72
C VAL A 297 -9.36 -10.33 -0.52
N ALA A 298 -9.86 -10.89 0.56
CA ALA A 298 -9.92 -12.33 0.82
C ALA A 298 -11.35 -12.85 0.66
N GLN A 299 -11.52 -14.14 0.38
CA GLN A 299 -12.81 -14.82 0.38
C GLN A 299 -12.96 -15.64 1.64
N GLU A 300 -13.91 -15.28 2.49
CA GLU A 300 -14.22 -16.01 3.72
C GLU A 300 -15.67 -16.44 3.75
N GLY A 301 -15.89 -17.75 3.76
CA GLY A 301 -17.26 -18.30 3.70
C GLY A 301 -18.05 -17.83 2.48
N GLY A 302 -17.40 -17.61 1.35
CA GLY A 302 -18.01 -17.12 0.10
C GLY A 302 -18.34 -15.62 0.11
N LYS A 303 -17.85 -14.86 1.07
CA LYS A 303 -18.04 -13.41 1.16
C LYS A 303 -16.69 -12.68 1.04
N PRO A 304 -16.63 -11.55 0.33
CA PRO A 304 -15.44 -10.73 0.28
C PRO A 304 -15.22 -10.01 1.62
N VAL A 305 -13.98 -10.08 2.09
CA VAL A 305 -13.49 -9.41 3.31
C VAL A 305 -12.22 -8.67 2.93
N LEU A 306 -12.07 -7.42 3.39
CA LEU A 306 -10.85 -6.67 3.16
C LEU A 306 -9.92 -6.83 4.36
N TYR A 307 -8.63 -7.03 4.07
CA TYR A 307 -7.55 -6.85 5.01
C TYR A 307 -6.72 -5.64 4.63
N LEU A 308 -6.38 -4.81 5.62
CA LEU A 308 -5.50 -3.67 5.47
C LEU A 308 -4.32 -3.82 6.41
N VAL A 309 -3.15 -3.37 5.98
CA VAL A 309 -1.94 -3.34 6.81
C VAL A 309 -1.32 -1.95 6.76
N SER A 310 -0.69 -1.53 7.86
CA SER A 310 0.12 -0.32 7.89
C SER A 310 1.60 -0.66 7.98
N ASP A 311 2.40 0.20 7.38
CA ASP A 311 3.85 0.24 7.52
C ASP A 311 4.23 1.01 8.78
N ASP A 312 5.13 0.46 9.58
CA ASP A 312 5.71 1.14 10.74
C ASP A 312 7.01 1.88 10.40
N ASN A 313 7.47 1.81 9.14
CA ASN A 313 8.75 2.39 8.68
C ASN A 313 9.94 2.02 9.59
N PHE A 314 9.86 0.89 10.30
CA PHE A 314 10.77 0.52 11.39
C PHE A 314 10.97 1.64 12.43
N ASN A 315 9.97 2.50 12.59
CA ASN A 315 9.95 3.65 13.48
C ASN A 315 9.13 3.30 14.74
N PRO A 316 9.70 3.37 15.96
CA PRO A 316 9.00 3.02 17.19
C PRO A 316 7.79 3.92 17.50
N ALA A 317 7.63 5.05 16.81
CA ALA A 317 6.46 5.92 16.93
C ALA A 317 5.28 5.47 16.05
N GLN A 318 5.50 4.56 15.11
CA GLN A 318 4.50 3.99 14.21
C GLN A 318 4.23 2.52 14.56
N ARG A 319 3.17 1.96 14.00
CA ARG A 319 2.72 0.59 14.33
C ARG A 319 2.43 -0.19 13.06
N THR A 320 2.81 -1.44 13.04
CA THR A 320 2.28 -2.42 12.09
C THR A 320 0.87 -2.80 12.53
N LEU A 321 -0.15 -2.28 11.85
CA LEU A 321 -1.55 -2.61 12.09
C LEU A 321 -2.02 -3.67 11.12
N LEU A 322 -2.96 -4.53 11.54
CA LEU A 322 -3.74 -5.40 10.67
C LEU A 322 -5.22 -5.18 10.98
N LEU A 323 -5.98 -4.69 10.00
CA LEU A 323 -7.41 -4.48 10.10
C LEU A 323 -8.16 -5.49 9.22
N ARG A 324 -9.30 -5.98 9.72
CA ARG A 324 -10.26 -6.78 8.95
C ARG A 324 -11.56 -6.02 8.82
N LEU A 325 -12.01 -5.80 7.58
CA LEU A 325 -13.23 -5.07 7.25
C LEU A 325 -14.21 -5.98 6.53
N GLU A 326 -15.46 -5.96 6.92
CA GLU A 326 -16.55 -6.62 6.22
C GLU A 326 -17.34 -5.63 5.39
N LEU A 327 -17.80 -6.03 4.22
CA LEU A 327 -18.76 -5.27 3.43
C LEU A 327 -20.15 -5.38 4.07
N ALA A 328 -20.60 -4.28 4.68
CA ALA A 328 -21.90 -4.19 5.33
C ALA A 328 -22.99 -3.60 4.40
N ALA A 329 -22.59 -2.96 3.30
CA ALA A 329 -23.48 -2.45 2.26
C ALA A 329 -22.85 -2.64 0.88
N PRO A 330 -23.65 -2.71 -0.19
CA PRO A 330 -23.13 -2.74 -1.55
C PRO A 330 -22.23 -1.54 -1.85
N ILE A 331 -21.10 -1.78 -2.51
CA ILE A 331 -20.27 -0.70 -3.01
C ILE A 331 -20.98 -0.06 -4.20
N PRO A 332 -21.22 1.27 -4.18
CA PRO A 332 -21.90 1.95 -5.27
C PRO A 332 -21.15 1.78 -6.60
N SER A 333 -21.90 1.57 -7.68
CA SER A 333 -21.39 1.60 -9.06
C SER A 333 -21.60 3.01 -9.64
N GLY A 334 -20.60 3.52 -10.36
CA GLY A 334 -20.66 4.80 -11.06
C GLY A 334 -19.97 5.96 -10.35
N PRO A 335 -19.81 7.10 -11.06
CA PRO A 335 -19.11 8.28 -10.55
C PRO A 335 -19.84 8.87 -9.32
N ALA A 336 -19.08 9.58 -8.48
CA ALA A 336 -19.65 10.34 -7.37
C ALA A 336 -20.62 11.40 -7.94
N VAL A 337 -21.82 11.52 -7.37
CA VAL A 337 -22.66 12.70 -7.58
C VAL A 337 -21.92 13.87 -6.93
N PRO A 338 -21.64 14.98 -7.63
CA PRO A 338 -21.07 16.16 -7.01
C PRO A 338 -22.01 16.66 -5.91
N HIS A 339 -21.50 16.88 -4.72
CA HIS A 339 -22.19 17.57 -3.63
C HIS A 339 -21.87 19.05 -3.69
#